data_b2fc28beedfbd9d7af7f33221d3cb9c8
#
_entry.id   b2fc28beedfbd9d7af7f33221d3cb9c8
#
_cell.length_a   1.000
_cell.length_b   1.000
_cell.length_c   1.000
_cell.angle_alpha   90.00
_cell.angle_beta   90.00
_cell.angle_gamma   90.00
#
_symmetry.space_group_name_H-M   'P 1'
#
loop_
_entity.id
_entity.type
_entity.pdbx_description
1 polymer ?
#
loop_
_entity_poly.entity_id
_entity_poly.type
_entity_poly.pdbx_seq_one_letter_code
_entity_poly.pdbx_strand_id
1 'polypeptide(L)'
;DKITARISTVEAPVGAARFYGTLEITINRCAFHPPEKPPENAAFITVHDRGYDGLAPKQVFSGWIFSSSPAVSALEHPVYDLTLLACFAD
;
A
#
# COMPACT_ATOMS: atom_id res chain seq x y z
N ASP A 1 4.11 10.73 2.57
CA ASP A 1 5.27 11.03 3.40
C ASP A 1 4.88 12.07 4.46
N LYS A 2 4.85 11.65 5.71
CA LYS A 2 4.33 12.47 6.82
C LYS A 2 5.27 13.61 7.21
N ILE A 3 6.54 13.49 6.92
CA ILE A 3 7.54 14.50 7.34
C ILE A 3 7.60 15.63 6.32
N THR A 4 7.66 15.31 5.05
CA THR A 4 7.83 16.30 3.98
C THR A 4 6.52 16.69 3.33
N ALA A 5 5.40 16.08 3.73
CA ALA A 5 4.09 16.22 3.11
C ALA A 5 4.11 15.91 1.61
N ARG A 6 5.04 15.07 1.18
CA ARG A 6 5.15 14.66 -0.21
C ARG A 6 4.19 13.52 -0.51
N ILE A 7 3.49 13.63 -1.63
CA ILE A 7 2.57 12.59 -2.11
C ILE A 7 3.12 12.03 -3.41
N SER A 8 3.16 10.70 -3.51
CA SER A 8 3.56 10.00 -4.71
C SER A 8 2.59 8.86 -4.98
N THR A 9 2.29 8.63 -6.24
CA THR A 9 1.46 7.50 -6.66
C THR A 9 2.35 6.39 -7.19
N VAL A 10 2.10 5.18 -6.70
CA VAL A 10 2.85 4.00 -7.10
C VAL A 10 1.89 3.02 -7.77
N GLU A 11 2.26 2.54 -8.94
CA GLU A 11 1.50 1.51 -9.66
C GLU A 11 2.29 0.21 -9.64
N ALA A 12 1.58 -0.90 -9.43
CA ALA A 12 2.23 -2.20 -9.41
C ALA A 12 1.23 -3.29 -9.83
N PRO A 13 1.69 -4.28 -10.61
CA PRO A 13 0.88 -5.46 -10.86
C PRO A 13 0.80 -6.33 -9.60
N VAL A 14 -0.25 -7.15 -9.51
CA VAL A 14 -0.40 -8.11 -8.42
C VAL A 14 0.80 -9.07 -8.44
N GLY A 15 1.37 -9.32 -7.30
CA GLY A 15 2.55 -10.17 -7.14
C GLY A 15 3.87 -9.43 -7.23
N ALA A 16 3.85 -8.15 -7.62
CA ALA A 16 5.07 -7.36 -7.73
C ALA A 16 5.33 -6.55 -6.47
N ALA A 17 6.60 -6.29 -6.21
CA ALA A 17 7.02 -5.38 -5.15
C ALA A 17 7.43 -4.05 -5.75
N ARG A 18 7.16 -2.98 -5.02
CA ARG A 18 7.58 -1.63 -5.38
C ARG A 18 8.21 -0.97 -4.17
N PHE A 19 9.12 -0.06 -4.43
CA PHE A 19 9.87 0.60 -3.38
C PHE A 19 9.51 2.08 -3.33
N TYR A 20 9.31 2.58 -2.12
CA TYR A 20 9.13 4.00 -1.86
C TYR A 20 9.88 4.36 -0.59
N GLY A 21 10.93 5.17 -0.73
CA GLY A 21 11.82 5.43 0.39
C GLY A 21 12.43 4.13 0.91
N THR A 22 12.25 3.87 2.20
CA THR A 22 12.72 2.64 2.82
C THR A 22 11.69 1.51 2.78
N LEU A 23 10.49 1.78 2.27
CA LEU A 23 9.43 0.79 2.22
C LEU A 23 9.52 -0.07 0.97
N GLU A 24 9.27 -1.35 1.17
CA GLU A 24 9.03 -2.31 0.10
C GLU A 24 7.58 -2.76 0.22
N ILE A 25 6.79 -2.46 -0.81
CA ILE A 25 5.35 -2.73 -0.81
C ILE A 25 5.07 -3.82 -1.82
N THR A 26 4.48 -4.92 -1.36
CA THR A 26 4.09 -6.02 -2.22
C THR A 26 2.57 -6.08 -2.31
N ILE A 27 2.04 -6.09 -3.53
CA ILE A 27 0.61 -6.23 -3.77
C ILE A 27 0.32 -7.72 -3.93
N ASN A 28 -0.27 -8.33 -2.91
CA ASN A 28 -0.52 -9.77 -2.93
C ASN A 28 -1.82 -10.10 -3.67
N ARG A 29 -2.86 -9.30 -3.48
CA ARG A 29 -4.16 -9.48 -4.12
C ARG A 29 -4.81 -8.13 -4.38
N CYS A 30 -5.68 -8.08 -5.38
CA CYS A 30 -6.44 -6.89 -5.73
C CYS A 30 -7.86 -7.31 -6.10
N ALA A 31 -8.86 -6.65 -5.53
CA ALA A 31 -10.26 -6.94 -5.79
C ALA A 31 -11.04 -5.64 -5.94
N PHE A 32 -12.11 -5.68 -6.74
CA PHE A 32 -12.97 -4.53 -6.93
C PHE A 32 -14.38 -4.98 -7.26
N HIS A 33 -15.36 -4.11 -6.96
CA HIS A 33 -16.74 -4.40 -7.29
C HIS A 33 -16.97 -4.36 -8.79
N PRO A 34 -17.91 -5.20 -9.31
CA PRO A 34 -18.33 -5.09 -10.70
C PRO A 34 -19.04 -3.75 -10.93
N PRO A 35 -19.17 -3.31 -12.20
CA PRO A 35 -19.70 -1.97 -12.51
C PRO A 35 -21.10 -1.68 -11.99
N GLU A 36 -21.93 -2.72 -11.78
CA GLU A 36 -23.30 -2.55 -11.30
C GLU A 36 -23.42 -2.28 -9.80
N LYS A 37 -22.30 -2.36 -9.08
CA LYS A 37 -22.26 -2.06 -7.63
C LYS A 37 -21.53 -0.76 -7.37
N PRO A 38 -21.74 -0.14 -6.19
CA PRO A 38 -20.96 1.04 -5.81
C PRO A 38 -19.46 0.75 -5.90
N PRO A 39 -18.66 1.72 -6.35
CA PRO A 39 -17.22 1.51 -6.48
C PRO A 39 -16.58 1.16 -5.15
N GLU A 40 -15.78 0.10 -5.16
CA GLU A 40 -14.96 -0.29 -4.03
C GLU A 40 -13.76 -1.05 -4.55
N ASN A 41 -12.61 -0.75 -4.00
CA ASN A 41 -11.37 -1.43 -4.31
C ASN A 41 -10.75 -1.93 -3.02
N ALA A 42 -10.15 -3.11 -3.06
CA ALA A 42 -9.47 -3.68 -1.93
C ALA A 42 -8.18 -4.32 -2.40
N ALA A 43 -7.14 -4.17 -1.61
CA ALA A 43 -5.87 -4.82 -1.90
C ALA A 43 -5.32 -5.46 -0.64
N PHE A 44 -4.81 -6.68 -0.77
CA PHE A 44 -4.03 -7.30 0.30
C PHE A 44 -2.57 -6.99 0.03
N ILE A 45 -1.96 -6.27 0.94
CA ILE A 45 -0.57 -5.84 0.77
C ILE A 45 0.28 -6.30 1.95
N THR A 46 1.56 -6.41 1.68
CA THR A 46 2.59 -6.63 2.70
C THR A 46 3.62 -5.53 2.56
N VAL A 47 3.96 -4.89 3.66
CA VAL A 47 4.92 -3.79 3.67
C VAL A 47 6.08 -4.14 4.58
N HIS A 48 7.29 -4.03 4.02
CA HIS A 48 8.52 -4.18 4.79
C HIS A 48 9.25 -2.84 4.82
N ASP A 49 9.83 -2.51 5.97
CA ASP A 49 10.72 -1.37 6.10
C ASP A 49 12.16 -1.88 6.08
N ARG A 50 12.92 -1.43 5.10
CA ARG A 50 14.30 -1.84 4.93
C ARG A 50 15.27 -1.02 5.77
N GLY A 51 14.80 0.11 6.31
CA GLY A 51 15.64 0.97 7.13
C GLY A 51 16.82 1.59 6.40
N TYR A 52 17.66 2.26 7.16
CA TYR A 52 18.87 2.90 6.65
C TYR A 52 20.14 2.26 7.20
N ASP A 53 19.99 1.30 8.11
CA ASP A 53 21.10 0.77 8.89
C ASP A 53 21.68 -0.54 8.35
N GLY A 54 21.16 -1.01 7.22
CA GLY A 54 21.63 -2.26 6.61
C GLY A 54 21.17 -3.53 7.31
N LEU A 55 20.29 -3.41 8.30
CA LEU A 55 19.69 -4.58 8.93
C LEU A 55 18.65 -5.23 8.02
N ALA A 56 18.22 -6.44 8.39
CA ALA A 56 17.21 -7.16 7.62
C ALA A 56 15.90 -6.36 7.55
N PRO A 57 15.16 -6.42 6.42
CA PRO A 57 13.87 -5.76 6.32
C PRO A 57 12.91 -6.25 7.41
N LYS A 58 12.13 -5.32 7.93
CA LYS A 58 11.17 -5.59 8.99
C LYS A 58 9.76 -5.43 8.46
N GLN A 59 8.91 -6.46 8.62
CA GLN A 59 7.52 -6.34 8.23
C GLN A 59 6.81 -5.38 9.17
N VAL A 60 6.24 -4.32 8.59
CA VAL A 60 5.54 -3.29 9.36
C VAL A 60 4.02 -3.35 9.14
N PHE A 61 3.56 -4.05 8.12
CA PHE A 61 2.14 -4.22 7.88
C PHE A 61 1.88 -5.41 6.95
N SER A 62 0.78 -6.12 7.19
CA SER A 62 0.25 -7.12 6.28
C SER A 62 -1.26 -7.18 6.49
N GLY A 63 -2.03 -6.93 5.45
CA GLY A 63 -3.48 -6.95 5.55
C GLY A 63 -4.17 -6.30 4.38
N TRP A 64 -5.50 -6.21 4.48
CA TRP A 64 -6.34 -5.57 3.48
C TRP A 64 -6.41 -4.07 3.70
N ILE A 65 -6.35 -3.32 2.61
CA ILE A 65 -6.66 -1.89 2.60
C ILE A 65 -7.77 -1.64 1.59
N PHE A 66 -8.57 -0.60 1.83
CA PHE A 66 -9.76 -0.31 1.04
C PHE A 66 -9.75 1.13 0.56
N SER A 67 -10.18 1.35 -0.68
CA SER A 67 -10.22 2.71 -1.24
C SER A 67 -11.26 3.59 -0.55
N SER A 68 -12.34 2.99 -0.02
CA SER A 68 -13.39 3.72 0.67
C SER A 68 -13.01 4.17 2.08
N SER A 69 -11.90 3.67 2.62
CA SER A 69 -11.47 3.98 3.99
C SER A 69 -10.00 4.40 4.02
N PRO A 70 -9.61 5.38 3.22
CA PRO A 70 -8.19 5.73 3.11
C PRO A 70 -7.62 6.33 4.39
N ALA A 71 -8.44 7.03 5.15
CA ALA A 71 -7.97 7.72 6.34
C ALA A 71 -7.69 6.77 7.50
N VAL A 72 -8.16 5.53 7.41
CA VAL A 72 -7.92 4.52 8.44
C VAL A 72 -6.79 3.62 7.96
N SER A 73 -5.68 4.23 7.65
CA SER A 73 -4.51 3.46 7.27
C SER A 73 -4.07 2.60 8.44
N ALA A 74 -4.07 1.30 8.25
CA ALA A 74 -3.57 0.37 9.24
C ALA A 74 -2.04 0.40 9.33
N LEU A 75 -1.39 1.15 8.46
CA LEU A 75 0.05 1.31 8.48
C LEU A 75 0.44 2.36 9.52
N GLU A 76 0.90 1.90 10.67
CA GLU A 76 1.40 2.76 11.74
C GLU A 76 2.91 2.97 11.57
N HIS A 77 3.26 3.83 10.63
CA HIS A 77 4.66 4.16 10.38
C HIS A 77 4.89 5.64 10.69
N PRO A 78 6.00 5.97 11.35
CA PRO A 78 6.23 7.37 11.76
C PRO A 78 6.52 8.31 10.59
N VAL A 79 6.94 7.80 9.44
CA VAL A 79 7.32 8.62 8.29
C VAL A 79 6.33 8.51 7.15
N TYR A 80 5.79 7.31 6.90
CA TYR A 80 5.00 7.03 5.70
C TYR A 80 3.56 6.71 6.01
N ASP A 81 2.69 7.11 5.11
CA ASP A 81 1.28 6.75 5.11
C ASP A 81 0.91 6.19 3.75
N LEU A 82 -0.03 5.26 3.73
CA LEU A 82 -0.36 4.52 2.52
C LEU A 82 -1.86 4.48 2.32
N THR A 83 -2.28 4.75 1.08
CA THR A 83 -3.69 4.79 0.71
C THR A 83 -3.89 4.04 -0.59
N LEU A 84 -4.92 3.21 -0.66
CA LEU A 84 -5.31 2.56 -1.90
C LEU A 84 -6.18 3.50 -2.73
N LEU A 85 -5.78 3.76 -3.97
CA LEU A 85 -6.55 4.57 -4.90
C LEU A 85 -7.49 3.71 -5.73
N ALA A 86 -6.95 2.68 -6.38
CA ALA A 86 -7.76 1.82 -7.23
C ALA A 86 -7.04 0.52 -7.56
N CYS A 87 -7.85 -0.50 -7.88
CA CYS A 87 -7.40 -1.73 -8.50
C CYS A 87 -7.90 -1.77 -9.94
N PHE A 88 -7.09 -2.34 -10.82
CA PHE A 88 -7.44 -2.46 -12.22
C PHE A 88 -7.42 -3.92 -12.66
N ALA A 89 -8.32 -4.27 -13.56
CA ALA A 89 -8.23 -5.56 -14.27
C ALA A 89 -7.12 -5.47 -15.31
N ASP A 90 -6.39 -6.54 -15.43
CA ASP A 90 -5.38 -6.66 -16.48
C ASP A 90 -6.04 -6.91 -17.86
#